data_8a347d33b9f6379a33ac8cb833dee155
#
_entry.id   8a347d33b9f6379a33ac8cb833dee155
#
_cell.length_a   1.000
_cell.length_b   1.000
_cell.length_c   1.000
_cell.angle_alpha   90.00
_cell.angle_beta   90.00
_cell.angle_gamma   90.00
#
_symmetry.space_group_name_H-M   'P 1'
#
loop_
_entity.id
_entity.type
_entity.pdbx_description
1 polymer ?
#
loop_
_entity_poly.entity_id
_entity_poly.type
_entity_poly.pdbx_seq_one_letter_code
_entity_poly.pdbx_strand_id
1 'polypeptide(L)'
;EKYKLPRFVYVTNMDVDNASYRQIVEDLKEKYGKKIAPFNLPIRENEHFVGYVNVVSETGNRWQGKEVVPCEIPDYNRPNLEICRETLMEAVAETSEAFMERYFGGETFSESEIRAALRTNVIDGSIVPVSMGSNTLCQGVYTLLDDIVKYVPSPEDRICAGISLKTNGIFQADYDFSKAKSAYI
;
A
#
# COMPACT_ATOMS: atom_id res chain seq x y z
N GLU A 1 9.24 -10.51 -9.37
CA GLU A 1 10.67 -10.36 -8.98
C GLU A 1 11.59 -10.11 -10.18
N LYS A 2 11.45 -10.87 -11.29
CA LYS A 2 12.31 -10.73 -12.50
C LYS A 2 12.35 -9.29 -13.05
N TYR A 3 11.24 -8.56 -13.00
CA TYR A 3 11.13 -7.21 -13.57
C TYR A 3 11.12 -6.10 -12.52
N LYS A 4 11.28 -6.43 -11.23
CA LYS A 4 11.25 -5.47 -10.10
C LYS A 4 10.07 -4.51 -10.16
N LEU A 5 8.90 -5.02 -10.54
CA LEU A 5 7.69 -4.21 -10.60
C LEU A 5 7.09 -4.06 -9.19
N PRO A 6 6.69 -2.86 -8.80
CA PRO A 6 5.89 -2.64 -7.60
C PRO A 6 4.58 -3.41 -7.70
N ARG A 7 4.11 -3.90 -6.57
CA ARG A 7 2.91 -4.74 -6.48
C ARG A 7 2.01 -4.23 -5.39
N PHE A 8 0.73 -4.32 -5.63
CA PHE A 8 -0.33 -3.99 -4.70
C PHE A 8 -1.37 -5.12 -4.74
N VAL A 9 -1.83 -5.59 -3.59
CA VAL A 9 -2.87 -6.61 -3.50
C VAL A 9 -4.15 -5.97 -3.00
N TYR A 10 -5.23 -6.19 -3.71
CA TYR A 10 -6.55 -5.76 -3.29
C TYR A 10 -7.49 -6.96 -3.13
N VAL A 11 -7.96 -7.18 -1.90
CA VAL A 11 -8.88 -8.25 -1.56
C VAL A 11 -10.30 -7.75 -1.76
N THR A 12 -11.02 -8.35 -2.68
CA THR A 12 -12.41 -7.97 -3.00
C THR A 12 -13.43 -8.85 -2.29
N ASN A 13 -14.72 -8.54 -2.45
CA ASN A 13 -15.85 -9.31 -1.93
C ASN A 13 -15.83 -9.45 -0.40
N MET A 14 -15.39 -8.41 0.29
CA MET A 14 -15.40 -8.40 1.77
C MET A 14 -16.82 -8.36 2.37
N ASP A 15 -17.82 -8.06 1.55
CA ASP A 15 -19.25 -8.06 1.88
C ASP A 15 -19.89 -9.46 1.89
N VAL A 16 -19.19 -10.47 1.38
CA VAL A 16 -19.69 -11.85 1.37
C VAL A 16 -19.55 -12.47 2.77
N ASP A 17 -20.55 -13.25 3.15
CA ASP A 17 -20.53 -14.02 4.39
C ASP A 17 -19.30 -14.95 4.44
N ASN A 18 -18.70 -15.05 5.64
CA ASN A 18 -17.49 -15.84 5.89
C ASN A 18 -16.21 -15.37 5.15
N ALA A 19 -16.19 -14.18 4.55
CA ALA A 19 -14.95 -13.62 4.01
C ALA A 19 -13.92 -13.38 5.13
N SER A 20 -12.88 -14.18 5.17
CA SER A 20 -11.80 -14.06 6.17
C SER A 20 -10.59 -13.34 5.61
N TYR A 21 -10.53 -12.03 5.80
CA TYR A 21 -9.37 -11.23 5.43
C TYR A 21 -8.08 -11.70 6.11
N ARG A 22 -8.19 -12.06 7.39
CA ARG A 22 -7.06 -12.57 8.17
C ARG A 22 -6.45 -13.81 7.52
N GLN A 23 -7.28 -14.81 7.16
CA GLN A 23 -6.80 -16.03 6.52
C GLN A 23 -6.12 -15.73 5.18
N ILE A 24 -6.71 -14.85 4.37
CA ILE A 24 -6.11 -14.43 3.08
C ILE A 24 -4.74 -13.79 3.29
N VAL A 25 -4.58 -12.93 4.29
CA VAL A 25 -3.29 -12.30 4.60
C VAL A 25 -2.27 -13.33 5.10
N GLU A 26 -2.68 -14.29 5.94
CA GLU A 26 -1.84 -15.37 6.40
C GLU A 26 -1.36 -16.25 5.23
N ASP A 27 -2.27 -16.66 4.33
CA ASP A 27 -1.95 -17.43 3.12
C ASP A 27 -0.99 -16.66 2.18
N LEU A 28 -1.19 -15.35 2.04
CA LEU A 28 -0.28 -14.49 1.28
C LEU A 28 1.10 -14.40 1.93
N LYS A 29 1.17 -14.29 3.26
CA LYS A 29 2.44 -14.26 4.02
C LYS A 29 3.17 -15.60 3.93
N GLU A 30 2.46 -16.71 4.03
CA GLU A 30 3.04 -18.05 3.85
C GLU A 30 3.66 -18.20 2.46
N LYS A 31 2.96 -17.77 1.42
CA LYS A 31 3.39 -17.92 0.03
C LYS A 31 4.46 -16.92 -0.43
N TYR A 32 4.38 -15.67 0.04
CA TYR A 32 5.21 -14.56 -0.47
C TYR A 32 6.14 -13.94 0.58
N GLY A 33 6.03 -14.37 1.83
CA GLY A 33 6.92 -13.95 2.92
C GLY A 33 6.51 -12.64 3.59
N LYS A 34 7.43 -12.12 4.40
CA LYS A 34 7.22 -10.96 5.28
C LYS A 34 6.90 -9.65 4.56
N LYS A 35 7.16 -9.55 3.26
CA LYS A 35 6.85 -8.34 2.47
C LYS A 35 5.36 -8.04 2.32
N ILE A 36 4.48 -8.99 2.64
CA ILE A 36 3.04 -8.79 2.63
C ILE A 36 2.64 -7.97 3.85
N ALA A 37 2.17 -6.76 3.62
CA ALA A 37 1.84 -5.80 4.66
C ALA A 37 0.40 -5.30 4.54
N PRO A 38 -0.49 -5.63 5.47
CA PRO A 38 -1.83 -5.07 5.51
C PRO A 38 -1.77 -3.56 5.80
N PHE A 39 -2.35 -2.75 4.90
CA PHE A 39 -2.51 -1.31 5.10
C PHE A 39 -3.87 -0.97 5.73
N ASN A 40 -4.80 -1.88 5.61
CA ASN A 40 -6.14 -1.74 6.16
C ASN A 40 -6.58 -3.04 6.84
N LEU A 41 -7.32 -2.92 7.95
CA LEU A 41 -7.96 -4.04 8.64
C LEU A 41 -9.48 -3.87 8.59
N PRO A 42 -10.28 -4.93 8.38
CA PRO A 42 -11.73 -4.81 8.27
C PRO A 42 -12.39 -4.49 9.61
N ILE A 43 -13.37 -3.60 9.58
CA ILE A 43 -14.33 -3.43 10.67
C ILE A 43 -15.60 -4.17 10.29
N ARG A 44 -16.03 -5.08 11.16
CA ARG A 44 -17.27 -5.85 11.00
C ARG A 44 -18.20 -5.63 12.19
N GLU A 45 -19.48 -5.46 11.88
CA GLU A 45 -20.54 -5.41 12.88
C GLU A 45 -21.61 -6.44 12.50
N ASN A 46 -21.94 -7.35 13.40
CA ASN A 46 -22.88 -8.45 13.12
C ASN A 46 -22.54 -9.18 11.81
N GLU A 47 -21.25 -9.50 11.63
CA GLU A 47 -20.68 -10.13 10.44
C GLU A 47 -20.66 -9.27 9.15
N HIS A 48 -21.33 -8.13 9.14
CA HIS A 48 -21.33 -7.22 8.01
C HIS A 48 -20.06 -6.37 7.96
N PHE A 49 -19.51 -6.21 6.77
CA PHE A 49 -18.37 -5.35 6.50
C PHE A 49 -18.81 -3.88 6.46
N VAL A 50 -18.47 -3.11 7.49
CA VAL A 50 -18.98 -1.74 7.69
C VAL A 50 -17.91 -0.66 7.62
N GLY A 51 -16.64 -1.04 7.64
CA GLY A 51 -15.56 -0.05 7.66
C GLY A 51 -14.18 -0.70 7.64
N TYR A 52 -13.17 0.12 7.89
CA TYR A 52 -11.79 -0.33 7.97
C TYR A 52 -10.97 0.49 8.96
N VAL A 53 -9.96 -0.12 9.54
CA VAL A 53 -8.90 0.56 10.28
C VAL A 53 -7.74 0.77 9.32
N ASN A 54 -7.28 2.01 9.17
CA ASN A 54 -6.06 2.31 8.44
C ASN A 54 -4.86 2.08 9.36
N VAL A 55 -3.98 1.16 8.98
CA VAL A 55 -2.81 0.77 9.78
C VAL A 55 -1.73 1.86 9.76
N VAL A 56 -1.60 2.58 8.65
CA VAL A 56 -0.58 3.62 8.49
C VAL A 56 -0.86 4.85 9.35
N SER A 57 -2.11 5.31 9.39
CA SER A 57 -2.54 6.49 10.15
C SER A 57 -3.18 6.16 11.50
N GLU A 58 -3.40 4.88 11.81
CA GLU A 58 -4.05 4.41 13.04
C GLU A 58 -5.45 5.03 13.25
N THR A 59 -6.22 5.10 12.17
CA THR A 59 -7.57 5.69 12.18
C THR A 59 -8.65 4.68 11.83
N GLY A 60 -9.75 4.70 12.57
CA GLY A 60 -10.96 3.96 12.24
C GLY A 60 -11.80 4.74 11.23
N ASN A 61 -12.34 4.04 10.24
CA ASN A 61 -13.13 4.62 9.17
C ASN A 61 -14.34 3.73 8.88
N ARG A 62 -15.50 4.35 8.68
CA ARG A 62 -16.76 3.67 8.40
C ARG A 62 -17.40 4.21 7.12
N TRP A 63 -18.02 3.35 6.36
CA TRP A 63 -18.78 3.78 5.19
C TRP A 63 -20.18 4.27 5.57
N GLN A 64 -20.51 5.46 5.08
CA GLN A 64 -21.85 6.02 5.13
C GLN A 64 -22.32 6.26 3.68
N GLY A 65 -22.93 5.24 3.09
CA GLY A 65 -23.19 5.23 1.65
C GLY A 65 -21.89 5.15 0.85
N LYS A 66 -21.59 6.20 0.08
CA LYS A 66 -20.32 6.31 -0.70
C LYS A 66 -19.24 7.09 0.05
N GLU A 67 -19.57 7.73 1.15
CA GLU A 67 -18.66 8.55 1.93
C GLU A 67 -17.97 7.71 3.01
N VAL A 68 -16.82 8.20 3.44
CA VAL A 68 -16.03 7.62 4.54
C VAL A 68 -16.05 8.60 5.69
N VAL A 69 -16.51 8.15 6.86
CA VAL A 69 -16.55 8.94 8.07
C VAL A 69 -15.64 8.33 9.15
N PRO A 70 -14.95 9.16 9.95
CA PRO A 70 -14.15 8.65 11.06
C PRO A 70 -15.00 7.89 12.08
N CYS A 71 -14.45 6.83 12.65
CA CYS A 71 -15.06 6.11 13.75
C CYS A 71 -14.01 5.65 14.76
N GLU A 72 -14.43 5.21 15.92
CA GLU A 72 -13.54 4.59 16.89
C GLU A 72 -13.02 3.24 16.37
N ILE A 73 -11.78 2.92 16.72
CA ILE A 73 -11.19 1.62 16.40
C ILE A 73 -11.77 0.59 17.35
N PRO A 74 -12.44 -0.45 16.83
CA PRO A 74 -12.98 -1.51 17.69
C PRO A 74 -11.87 -2.23 18.47
N ASP A 75 -12.16 -2.58 19.73
CA ASP A 75 -11.18 -3.22 20.61
C ASP A 75 -10.64 -4.54 20.05
N TYR A 76 -11.46 -5.30 19.33
CA TYR A 76 -11.03 -6.55 18.70
C TYR A 76 -10.00 -6.35 17.56
N ASN A 77 -9.89 -5.15 17.00
CA ASN A 77 -8.89 -4.81 15.98
C ASN A 77 -7.56 -4.34 16.57
N ARG A 78 -7.53 -3.88 17.83
CA ARG A 78 -6.33 -3.30 18.45
C ARG A 78 -5.11 -4.23 18.43
N PRO A 79 -5.20 -5.52 18.83
CA PRO A 79 -4.05 -6.41 18.81
C PRO A 79 -3.50 -6.63 17.41
N ASN A 80 -4.38 -6.77 16.42
CA ASN A 80 -3.95 -6.93 15.02
C ASN A 80 -3.35 -5.63 14.45
N LEU A 81 -3.89 -4.48 14.85
CA LEU A 81 -3.36 -3.17 14.46
C LEU A 81 -1.94 -2.98 14.97
N GLU A 82 -1.67 -3.29 16.25
CA GLU A 82 -0.34 -3.21 16.86
C GLU A 82 0.67 -4.07 16.09
N ILE A 83 0.36 -5.34 15.84
CA ILE A 83 1.24 -6.25 15.09
C ILE A 83 1.51 -5.76 13.66
N CYS A 84 0.46 -5.31 12.97
CA CYS A 84 0.62 -4.79 11.61
C CYS A 84 1.41 -3.48 11.59
N ARG A 85 1.17 -2.62 12.57
CA ARG A 85 1.88 -1.35 12.72
C ARG A 85 3.36 -1.55 13.00
N GLU A 86 3.70 -2.45 13.93
CA GLU A 86 5.08 -2.79 14.24
C GLU A 86 5.81 -3.28 12.98
N THR A 87 5.23 -4.22 12.23
CA THR A 87 5.80 -4.69 10.96
C THR A 87 6.05 -3.57 9.96
N LEU A 88 5.12 -2.59 9.86
CA LEU A 88 5.31 -1.44 8.98
C LEU A 88 6.40 -0.50 9.48
N MET A 89 6.50 -0.29 10.79
CA MET A 89 7.52 0.58 11.37
C MET A 89 8.92 -0.03 11.26
N GLU A 90 9.07 -1.34 11.43
CA GLU A 90 10.31 -2.05 11.13
C GLU A 90 10.75 -1.83 9.68
N ALA A 91 9.83 -1.98 8.73
CA ALA A 91 10.12 -1.75 7.32
C ALA A 91 10.46 -0.29 7.01
N VAL A 92 9.85 0.68 7.70
CA VAL A 92 10.23 2.11 7.62
C VAL A 92 11.64 2.32 8.17
N ALA A 93 11.98 1.71 9.29
CA ALA A 93 13.29 1.82 9.90
C ALA A 93 14.39 1.27 8.98
N GLU A 94 14.12 0.16 8.28
CA GLU A 94 15.07 -0.46 7.35
C GLU A 94 15.41 0.40 6.11
N THR A 95 14.66 1.49 5.85
CA THR A 95 14.91 2.34 4.68
C THR A 95 16.18 3.16 4.76
N SER A 96 16.66 3.49 5.98
CA SER A 96 17.92 4.20 6.17
C SER A 96 18.50 3.97 7.57
N GLU A 97 19.82 4.09 7.67
CA GLU A 97 20.56 4.00 8.94
C GLU A 97 20.02 5.00 9.98
N ALA A 98 19.74 6.23 9.57
CA ALA A 98 19.17 7.26 10.44
C ALA A 98 17.78 6.92 10.97
N PHE A 99 16.92 6.27 10.15
CA PHE A 99 15.63 5.79 10.64
C PHE A 99 15.78 4.61 11.58
N MET A 100 16.73 3.73 11.33
CA MET A 100 17.00 2.59 12.19
C MET A 100 17.49 3.03 13.58
N GLU A 101 18.40 4.00 13.66
CA GLU A 101 18.86 4.58 14.93
C GLU A 101 17.72 5.22 15.72
N ARG A 102 16.86 5.98 15.06
CA ARG A 102 15.68 6.59 15.69
C ARG A 102 14.68 5.57 16.19
N TYR A 103 14.42 4.51 15.41
CA TYR A 103 13.51 3.44 15.80
C TYR A 103 13.98 2.70 17.06
N PHE A 104 15.27 2.33 17.12
CA PHE A 104 15.86 1.71 18.32
C PHE A 104 15.98 2.69 19.49
N GLY A 105 16.10 3.98 19.22
CA GLY A 105 16.04 5.04 20.22
C GLY A 105 14.63 5.30 20.79
N GLY A 106 13.60 4.65 20.25
CA GLY A 106 12.20 4.83 20.68
C GLY A 106 11.58 6.14 20.19
N GLU A 107 12.17 6.78 19.18
CA GLU A 107 11.61 7.99 18.58
C GLU A 107 10.45 7.66 17.63
N THR A 108 9.47 8.55 17.60
CA THR A 108 8.34 8.44 16.70
C THR A 108 8.64 9.08 15.35
N PHE A 109 8.13 8.49 14.27
CA PHE A 109 8.21 9.07 12.93
C PHE A 109 6.96 9.92 12.65
N SER A 110 7.14 11.01 11.93
CA SER A 110 6.03 11.80 11.41
C SER A 110 5.29 11.03 10.31
N GLU A 111 4.01 11.34 10.10
CA GLU A 111 3.20 10.71 9.05
C GLU A 111 3.82 10.88 7.65
N SER A 112 4.44 12.03 7.38
CA SER A 112 5.12 12.31 6.12
C SER A 112 6.37 11.42 5.90
N GLU A 113 7.17 11.20 6.95
CA GLU A 113 8.33 10.30 6.91
C GLU A 113 7.89 8.86 6.66
N ILE A 114 6.89 8.38 7.41
CA ILE A 114 6.32 7.04 7.24
C ILE A 114 5.83 6.85 5.80
N ARG A 115 5.08 7.81 5.27
CA ARG A 115 4.54 7.75 3.92
C ARG A 115 5.63 7.70 2.85
N ALA A 116 6.68 8.55 2.98
CA ALA A 116 7.80 8.58 2.06
C ALA A 116 8.61 7.26 2.08
N ALA A 117 8.87 6.72 3.27
CA ALA A 117 9.58 5.45 3.43
C ALA A 117 8.76 4.28 2.88
N LEU A 118 7.46 4.19 3.19
CA LEU A 118 6.58 3.16 2.64
C LEU A 118 6.49 3.24 1.11
N ARG A 119 6.45 4.45 0.53
CA ARG A 119 6.48 4.62 -0.93
C ARG A 119 7.77 4.04 -1.52
N THR A 120 8.92 4.30 -0.92
CA THR A 120 10.21 3.74 -1.34
C THR A 120 10.17 2.21 -1.32
N ASN A 121 9.69 1.63 -0.22
CA ASN A 121 9.60 0.18 -0.04
C ASN A 121 8.60 -0.50 -1.00
N VAL A 122 7.55 0.21 -1.42
CA VAL A 122 6.62 -0.29 -2.45
C VAL A 122 7.26 -0.23 -3.83
N ILE A 123 8.00 0.83 -4.13
CA ILE A 123 8.67 1.01 -5.43
C ILE A 123 9.75 -0.06 -5.65
N ASP A 124 10.55 -0.37 -4.65
CA ASP A 124 11.60 -1.39 -4.73
C ASP A 124 11.07 -2.83 -4.54
N GLY A 125 9.84 -2.98 -4.05
CA GLY A 125 9.16 -4.25 -3.84
C GLY A 125 9.49 -4.94 -2.53
N SER A 126 10.11 -4.26 -1.57
CA SER A 126 10.36 -4.73 -0.21
C SER A 126 9.06 -4.89 0.56
N ILE A 127 8.09 -4.01 0.31
CA ILE A 127 6.72 -4.10 0.82
C ILE A 127 5.74 -4.32 -0.33
N VAL A 128 4.77 -5.18 -0.09
CA VAL A 128 3.59 -5.37 -0.94
C VAL A 128 2.35 -5.02 -0.11
N PRO A 129 1.77 -3.83 -0.30
CA PRO A 129 0.56 -3.43 0.43
C PRO A 129 -0.60 -4.35 0.13
N VAL A 130 -1.39 -4.63 1.15
CA VAL A 130 -2.66 -5.35 1.03
C VAL A 130 -3.77 -4.45 1.55
N SER A 131 -4.67 -4.05 0.66
CA SER A 131 -5.92 -3.36 0.98
C SER A 131 -7.12 -4.25 0.66
N MET A 132 -8.30 -3.80 1.02
CA MET A 132 -9.52 -4.58 0.84
C MET A 132 -10.75 -3.73 0.62
N GLY A 133 -11.80 -4.36 0.12
CA GLY A 133 -13.09 -3.73 -0.07
C GLY A 133 -14.14 -4.64 -0.68
N SER A 134 -15.25 -4.04 -1.08
CA SER A 134 -16.31 -4.67 -1.85
C SER A 134 -16.50 -3.94 -3.18
N ASN A 135 -16.35 -4.67 -4.26
CA ASN A 135 -16.63 -4.16 -5.59
C ASN A 135 -18.14 -4.02 -5.84
N THR A 136 -18.96 -4.88 -5.25
CA THR A 136 -20.43 -4.85 -5.37
C THR A 136 -21.01 -3.61 -4.71
N LEU A 137 -20.54 -3.28 -3.51
CA LEU A 137 -20.99 -2.11 -2.75
C LEU A 137 -20.17 -0.84 -3.01
N CYS A 138 -19.12 -0.95 -3.85
CA CYS A 138 -18.13 0.12 -4.10
C CYS A 138 -17.45 0.64 -2.81
N GLN A 139 -17.40 -0.18 -1.77
CA GLN A 139 -16.74 0.14 -0.50
C GLN A 139 -15.25 -0.15 -0.60
N GLY A 140 -14.40 0.81 -0.20
CA GLY A 140 -12.95 0.70 -0.28
C GLY A 140 -12.32 1.02 -1.63
N VAL A 141 -13.10 1.27 -2.68
CA VAL A 141 -12.58 1.60 -4.02
C VAL A 141 -11.85 2.95 -4.01
N TYR A 142 -12.42 3.98 -3.39
CA TYR A 142 -11.74 5.28 -3.27
C TYR A 142 -10.48 5.19 -2.41
N THR A 143 -10.52 4.40 -1.32
CA THR A 143 -9.34 4.14 -0.51
C THR A 143 -8.22 3.47 -1.32
N LEU A 144 -8.56 2.51 -2.19
CA LEU A 144 -7.61 1.89 -3.10
C LEU A 144 -6.99 2.92 -4.06
N LEU A 145 -7.79 3.80 -4.64
CA LEU A 145 -7.29 4.85 -5.54
C LEU A 145 -6.36 5.81 -4.80
N ASP A 146 -6.70 6.22 -3.59
CA ASP A 146 -5.86 7.04 -2.73
C ASP A 146 -4.54 6.34 -2.37
N ASP A 147 -4.58 5.06 -2.04
CA ASP A 147 -3.40 4.25 -1.74
C ASP A 147 -2.50 4.11 -2.98
N ILE A 148 -3.08 3.94 -4.18
CA ILE A 148 -2.33 3.93 -5.44
C ILE A 148 -1.60 5.26 -5.65
N VAL A 149 -2.29 6.39 -5.48
CA VAL A 149 -1.69 7.72 -5.63
C VAL A 149 -0.59 7.98 -4.60
N LYS A 150 -0.78 7.50 -3.37
CA LYS A 150 0.19 7.73 -2.28
C LYS A 150 1.43 6.85 -2.39
N TYR A 151 1.30 5.59 -2.76
CA TYR A 151 2.35 4.59 -2.58
C TYR A 151 2.88 3.97 -3.87
N VAL A 152 2.09 3.94 -4.96
CA VAL A 152 2.54 3.35 -6.22
C VAL A 152 3.30 4.39 -7.06
N PRO A 153 4.38 4.00 -7.76
CA PRO A 153 5.13 4.95 -8.59
C PRO A 153 4.30 5.46 -9.76
N SER A 154 4.55 6.71 -10.11
CA SER A 154 4.05 7.32 -11.33
C SER A 154 4.98 7.01 -12.52
N PRO A 155 4.59 7.29 -13.78
CA PRO A 155 5.49 7.21 -14.91
C PRO A 155 6.75 8.08 -14.78
N GLU A 156 6.70 9.16 -13.98
CA GLU A 156 7.83 10.05 -13.70
C GLU A 156 8.91 9.38 -12.85
N ASP A 157 8.52 8.44 -11.99
CA ASP A 157 9.43 7.70 -11.11
C ASP A 157 10.26 6.65 -11.86
N ARG A 158 10.00 6.44 -13.16
CA ARG A 158 10.66 5.42 -13.98
C ARG A 158 11.26 5.99 -15.25
N ILE A 159 12.58 5.92 -15.35
CA ILE A 159 13.29 6.21 -16.59
C ILE A 159 13.23 4.99 -17.51
N CYS A 160 12.68 5.15 -18.71
CA CYS A 160 12.69 4.12 -19.74
C CYS A 160 13.86 4.36 -20.69
N ALA A 161 14.74 3.38 -20.82
CA ALA A 161 15.80 3.41 -21.83
C ALA A 161 15.34 2.64 -23.08
N GLY A 162 15.66 3.17 -24.26
CA GLY A 162 15.36 2.56 -25.54
C GLY A 162 16.48 2.78 -26.56
N ILE A 163 16.36 2.14 -27.71
CA ILE A 163 17.28 2.34 -28.83
C ILE A 163 16.54 3.13 -29.90
N SER A 164 17.09 4.25 -30.30
CA SER A 164 16.57 5.05 -31.41
C SER A 164 16.73 4.32 -32.72
N LEU A 165 15.66 4.04 -33.42
CA LEU A 165 15.70 3.40 -34.74
C LEU A 165 16.36 4.27 -35.82
N LYS A 166 16.45 5.59 -35.62
CA LYS A 166 17.08 6.51 -36.56
C LYS A 166 18.60 6.59 -36.39
N THR A 167 19.07 6.53 -35.13
CA THR A 167 20.48 6.77 -34.82
C THR A 167 21.20 5.54 -34.27
N ASN A 168 20.47 4.44 -33.98
CA ASN A 168 20.95 3.27 -33.24
C ASN A 168 21.62 3.63 -31.89
N GLY A 169 21.38 4.84 -31.41
CA GLY A 169 21.89 5.29 -30.11
C GLY A 169 20.92 4.99 -28.98
N ILE A 170 21.46 4.77 -27.78
CA ILE A 170 20.66 4.64 -26.56
C ILE A 170 20.07 6.00 -26.22
N PHE A 171 18.76 6.06 -25.92
CA PHE A 171 18.11 7.25 -25.39
C PHE A 171 17.37 6.90 -24.10
N GLN A 172 17.24 7.89 -23.23
CA GLN A 172 16.39 7.82 -22.06
C GLN A 172 15.13 8.63 -22.31
N ALA A 173 13.98 7.99 -22.16
CA ALA A 173 12.68 8.65 -22.18
C ALA A 173 12.25 8.96 -20.74
N ASP A 174 11.99 10.22 -20.49
CA ASP A 174 11.39 10.72 -19.26
C ASP A 174 10.00 11.29 -19.55
N TYR A 175 9.22 11.50 -18.49
CA TYR A 175 7.88 12.05 -18.58
C TYR A 175 7.96 13.60 -18.65
N ASP A 176 8.41 14.12 -19.79
CA ASP A 176 8.55 15.55 -20.04
C ASP A 176 7.75 15.96 -21.27
N PHE A 177 6.68 16.73 -21.04
CA PHE A 177 5.79 17.20 -22.12
C PHE A 177 6.46 18.19 -23.07
N SER A 178 7.56 18.80 -22.70
CA SER A 178 8.32 19.71 -23.57
C SER A 178 9.18 18.98 -24.60
N LYS A 179 9.44 17.70 -24.38
CA LYS A 179 10.26 16.86 -25.27
C LYS A 179 9.44 16.22 -26.38
N ALA A 180 10.13 15.82 -27.43
CA ALA A 180 9.50 15.11 -28.54
C ALA A 180 8.86 13.80 -28.07
N LYS A 181 7.62 13.56 -28.50
CA LYS A 181 6.89 12.32 -28.17
C LYS A 181 7.60 11.11 -28.76
N SER A 182 7.84 10.10 -27.93
CA SER A 182 8.32 8.79 -28.36
C SER A 182 7.25 7.74 -28.13
N ALA A 183 7.08 6.83 -29.09
CA ALA A 183 6.24 5.66 -28.93
C ALA A 183 7.12 4.46 -28.56
N TYR A 184 6.70 3.70 -27.55
CA TYR A 184 7.32 2.44 -27.17
C TYR A 184 6.56 1.31 -27.87
N ILE A 185 7.26 0.50 -28.64
CA ILE A 185 6.71 -0.66 -29.36
C ILE A 185 7.31 -1.93 -28.78
#